data_35dda8ce4962b0e9dbe6dc938b61fe1f
#
_entry.id   35dda8ce4962b0e9dbe6dc938b61fe1f
#
_cell.length_a   1.000
_cell.length_b   1.000
_cell.length_c   1.000
_cell.angle_alpha   90.00
_cell.angle_beta   90.00
_cell.angle_gamma   90.00
#
_symmetry.space_group_name_H-M   'P 1'
#
loop_
_entity.id
_entity.type
_entity.pdbx_description
1 polymer ?
#
loop_
_entity_poly.entity_id
_entity_poly.type
_entity_poly.pdbx_seq_one_letter_code
_entity_poly.pdbx_strand_id
1 'polypeptide(L)'
;MDIKQLTDIFCKIDDFCKEIDKYRHTKLFPLPNASKRGPSCCLSESEIMTILIFFQQSGYRNFKTFYTGFLMKYWIQAFPNLPSYNRFLELMPRVISHLIIFSQTYSGKKTGIYYIDSSCLPVCHLKRSSMNKTFKNIAEYGRTSVGWFFGLKFHLVINNQGELIGFKITRGNKHDATAGESLLQCLQGIVFGDKGYIGKELFSRLLKTGLKLITRTRKNMKPKNYSHFEKQLLDQRGIIETVINHFKHRFHIWHTRHRSVLNLSLIHI
;
A
#
# COMPACT_ATOMS: atom_id res chain seq x y z
N MET A 1 0.85 21.15 -6.41
CA MET A 1 0.19 20.57 -7.61
C MET A 1 -0.57 21.68 -8.29
N ASP A 2 -0.42 21.82 -9.60
CA ASP A 2 -1.18 22.76 -10.41
C ASP A 2 -2.45 22.09 -10.99
N ILE A 3 -3.31 22.90 -11.64
CA ILE A 3 -4.57 22.40 -12.20
C ILE A 3 -4.34 21.40 -13.32
N LYS A 4 -3.27 21.55 -14.09
CA LYS A 4 -2.89 20.64 -15.17
C LYS A 4 -2.59 19.25 -14.65
N GLN A 5 -1.76 19.17 -13.60
CA GLN A 5 -1.42 17.88 -12.95
C GLN A 5 -2.66 17.19 -12.37
N LEU A 6 -3.59 17.95 -11.76
CA LEU A 6 -4.84 17.40 -11.26
C LEU A 6 -5.71 16.84 -12.39
N THR A 7 -5.83 17.59 -13.50
CA THR A 7 -6.57 17.16 -14.68
C THR A 7 -5.97 15.89 -15.29
N ASP A 8 -4.65 15.80 -15.41
CA ASP A 8 -3.97 14.60 -15.92
C ASP A 8 -4.24 13.36 -15.05
N ILE A 9 -4.27 13.55 -13.73
CA ILE A 9 -4.62 12.47 -12.80
C ILE A 9 -6.09 12.08 -12.96
N PHE A 10 -6.98 13.05 -13.02
CA PHE A 10 -8.41 12.81 -13.21
C PHE A 10 -8.68 12.05 -14.52
N CYS A 11 -8.11 12.46 -15.64
CA CYS A 11 -8.30 11.80 -16.92
C CYS A 11 -7.85 10.32 -16.86
N LYS A 12 -6.69 10.03 -16.28
CA LYS A 12 -6.21 8.64 -16.12
C LYS A 12 -7.16 7.80 -15.27
N ILE A 13 -7.70 8.37 -14.20
CA ILE A 13 -8.62 7.67 -13.29
C ILE A 13 -9.98 7.50 -13.97
N ASP A 14 -10.45 8.49 -14.69
CA ASP A 14 -11.75 8.46 -15.37
C ASP A 14 -11.75 7.45 -16.52
N ASP A 15 -10.69 7.40 -17.32
CA ASP A 15 -10.49 6.37 -18.34
C ASP A 15 -10.49 4.96 -17.72
N PHE A 16 -9.80 4.79 -16.61
CA PHE A 16 -9.79 3.53 -15.86
C PHE A 16 -11.18 3.17 -15.33
N CYS A 17 -11.93 4.11 -14.75
CA CYS A 17 -13.29 3.86 -14.26
C CYS A 17 -14.24 3.47 -15.40
N LYS A 18 -14.15 4.15 -16.55
CA LYS A 18 -14.93 3.83 -17.75
C LYS A 18 -14.61 2.42 -18.27
N GLU A 19 -13.36 2.02 -18.24
CA GLU A 19 -12.96 0.65 -18.58
C GLU A 19 -13.59 -0.38 -17.65
N ILE A 20 -13.51 -0.17 -16.34
CA ILE A 20 -14.10 -1.10 -15.34
C ILE A 20 -15.62 -1.17 -15.49
N ASP A 21 -16.29 -0.06 -15.77
CA ASP A 21 -17.73 -0.04 -15.94
C ASP A 21 -18.20 -0.93 -17.08
N LYS A 22 -17.41 -1.12 -18.15
CA LYS A 22 -17.69 -2.09 -19.21
C LYS A 22 -17.80 -3.52 -18.69
N TYR A 23 -17.03 -3.86 -17.66
CA TYR A 23 -17.00 -5.20 -17.04
C TYR A 23 -17.96 -5.35 -15.86
N ARG A 24 -18.58 -4.27 -15.38
CA ARG A 24 -19.53 -4.28 -14.24
C ARG A 24 -20.73 -5.21 -14.47
N HIS A 25 -21.15 -5.37 -15.71
CA HIS A 25 -22.26 -6.24 -16.10
C HIS A 25 -21.87 -7.72 -16.24
N THR A 26 -20.58 -8.04 -16.18
CA THR A 26 -20.09 -9.40 -16.15
C THR A 26 -20.00 -9.86 -14.69
N LYS A 27 -20.47 -11.09 -14.38
CA LYS A 27 -20.45 -11.69 -13.03
C LYS A 27 -19.07 -11.82 -12.36
N LEU A 28 -18.02 -11.34 -13.01
CA LEU A 28 -16.62 -11.43 -12.57
C LEU A 28 -16.25 -10.49 -11.40
N PHE A 29 -17.02 -9.42 -11.19
CA PHE A 29 -16.78 -8.47 -10.10
C PHE A 29 -18.09 -8.19 -9.35
N PRO A 30 -18.43 -8.97 -8.30
CA PRO A 30 -19.50 -8.60 -7.39
C PRO A 30 -19.05 -7.39 -6.58
N LEU A 31 -19.21 -6.21 -7.13
CA LEU A 31 -19.14 -4.97 -6.35
C LEU A 31 -20.31 -5.01 -5.36
N PRO A 32 -20.11 -4.60 -4.10
CA PRO A 32 -21.19 -4.53 -3.14
C PRO A 32 -22.33 -3.74 -3.79
N ASN A 33 -23.52 -4.35 -3.85
CA ASN A 33 -24.72 -3.74 -4.42
C ASN A 33 -24.89 -2.35 -3.82
N ALA A 34 -24.54 -1.34 -4.59
CA ALA A 34 -24.89 0.03 -4.23
C ALA A 34 -26.42 0.05 -4.16
N SER A 35 -26.96 0.25 -2.97
CA SER A 35 -28.38 0.39 -2.76
C SER A 35 -28.90 1.42 -3.76
N LYS A 36 -29.78 1.01 -4.68
CA LYS A 36 -30.42 1.88 -5.67
C LYS A 36 -31.42 2.87 -5.04
N ARG A 37 -31.56 2.85 -3.70
CA ARG A 37 -32.46 3.72 -2.95
C ARG A 37 -31.67 4.91 -2.39
N GLY A 38 -31.92 6.08 -2.90
CA GLY A 38 -31.36 7.36 -2.45
C GLY A 38 -31.09 8.32 -3.60
N PRO A 39 -30.87 9.62 -3.32
CA PRO A 39 -30.51 10.60 -4.34
C PRO A 39 -29.21 10.17 -5.03
N SER A 40 -29.08 10.49 -6.31
CA SER A 40 -27.86 10.26 -7.08
C SER A 40 -26.63 10.83 -6.34
N CYS A 41 -25.50 10.12 -6.40
CA CYS A 41 -24.29 10.63 -5.80
C CYS A 41 -23.86 11.92 -6.50
N CYS A 42 -23.55 12.94 -5.71
CA CYS A 42 -23.10 14.23 -6.25
C CYS A 42 -21.69 14.17 -6.85
N LEU A 43 -20.87 13.15 -6.50
CA LEU A 43 -19.53 12.90 -7.04
C LEU A 43 -19.50 11.57 -7.78
N SER A 44 -18.79 11.52 -8.90
CA SER A 44 -18.43 10.30 -9.60
C SER A 44 -17.36 9.50 -8.83
N GLU A 45 -17.19 8.23 -9.14
CA GLU A 45 -16.13 7.40 -8.55
C GLU A 45 -14.74 7.91 -8.93
N SER A 46 -14.58 8.41 -10.16
CA SER A 46 -13.34 9.05 -10.62
C SER A 46 -13.02 10.33 -9.85
N GLU A 47 -14.00 11.18 -9.51
CA GLU A 47 -13.77 12.35 -8.67
C GLU A 47 -13.37 11.98 -7.24
N ILE A 48 -14.04 10.98 -6.63
CA ILE A 48 -13.69 10.51 -5.28
C ILE A 48 -12.25 9.96 -5.26
N MET A 49 -11.89 9.11 -6.21
CA MET A 49 -10.53 8.57 -6.32
C MET A 49 -9.49 9.68 -6.54
N THR A 50 -9.81 10.65 -7.40
CA THR A 50 -8.92 11.80 -7.67
C THR A 50 -8.67 12.62 -6.41
N ILE A 51 -9.70 12.89 -5.61
CA ILE A 51 -9.57 13.63 -4.35
C ILE A 51 -8.68 12.86 -3.36
N LEU A 52 -8.82 11.53 -3.27
CA LEU A 52 -7.99 10.69 -2.38
C LEU A 52 -6.52 10.70 -2.82
N ILE A 53 -6.24 10.56 -4.11
CA ILE A 53 -4.87 10.60 -4.65
C ILE A 53 -4.29 12.02 -4.53
N PHE A 54 -5.10 13.06 -4.76
CA PHE A 54 -4.68 14.45 -4.57
C PHE A 54 -4.27 14.72 -3.12
N PHE A 55 -5.03 14.19 -2.16
CA PHE A 55 -4.66 14.29 -0.74
C PHE A 55 -3.25 13.73 -0.49
N GLN A 56 -2.92 12.55 -1.00
CA GLN A 56 -1.61 11.94 -0.82
C GLN A 56 -0.46 12.77 -1.41
N GLN A 57 -0.72 13.46 -2.51
CA GLN A 57 0.28 14.31 -3.16
C GLN A 57 0.37 15.71 -2.56
N SER A 58 -0.64 16.13 -1.79
CA SER A 58 -0.75 17.49 -1.24
C SER A 58 0.19 17.78 -0.07
N GLY A 59 0.76 16.74 0.57
CA GLY A 59 1.59 16.87 1.77
C GLY A 59 0.82 17.15 3.07
N TYR A 60 -0.50 17.23 3.04
CA TYR A 60 -1.30 17.36 4.24
C TYR A 60 -1.29 16.07 5.05
N ARG A 61 -1.09 16.16 6.36
CA ARG A 61 -1.12 14.99 7.27
C ARG A 61 -2.52 14.56 7.68
N ASN A 62 -3.50 15.46 7.59
CA ASN A 62 -4.86 15.24 8.06
C ASN A 62 -5.85 15.48 6.95
N PHE A 63 -6.60 14.44 6.60
CA PHE A 63 -7.57 14.49 5.50
C PHE A 63 -8.67 15.54 5.74
N LYS A 64 -9.16 15.71 7.00
CA LYS A 64 -10.14 16.75 7.32
C LYS A 64 -9.61 18.13 7.02
N THR A 65 -8.39 18.44 7.45
CA THR A 65 -7.76 19.75 7.19
C THR A 65 -7.55 20.00 5.71
N PHE A 66 -7.11 18.98 4.96
CA PHE A 66 -7.02 19.04 3.50
C PHE A 66 -8.40 19.33 2.88
N TYR A 67 -9.41 18.54 3.23
CA TYR A 67 -10.74 18.64 2.64
C TYR A 67 -11.41 19.97 2.93
N THR A 68 -11.53 20.35 4.21
CA THR A 68 -12.27 21.56 4.63
C THR A 68 -11.46 22.85 4.52
N GLY A 69 -10.15 22.79 4.73
CA GLY A 69 -9.27 23.96 4.76
C GLY A 69 -8.63 24.29 3.42
N PHE A 70 -8.47 23.29 2.55
CA PHE A 70 -7.79 23.47 1.27
C PHE A 70 -8.69 23.16 0.08
N LEU A 71 -9.23 21.94 -0.02
CA LEU A 71 -10.02 21.54 -1.18
C LEU A 71 -11.28 22.39 -1.35
N MET A 72 -12.10 22.52 -0.30
CA MET A 72 -13.34 23.31 -0.35
C MET A 72 -13.10 24.82 -0.54
N LYS A 73 -11.93 25.34 -0.18
CA LYS A 73 -11.65 26.78 -0.31
C LYS A 73 -11.04 27.15 -1.66
N TYR A 74 -10.12 26.35 -2.16
CA TYR A 74 -9.30 26.72 -3.32
C TYR A 74 -9.58 25.90 -4.57
N TRP A 75 -10.26 24.75 -4.44
CA TRP A 75 -10.49 23.82 -5.54
C TRP A 75 -11.96 23.55 -5.83
N ILE A 76 -12.85 24.38 -5.29
CA ILE A 76 -14.31 24.24 -5.51
C ILE A 76 -14.69 24.32 -7.00
N GLN A 77 -13.94 25.08 -7.80
CA GLN A 77 -14.19 25.19 -9.24
C GLN A 77 -13.86 23.87 -9.98
N ALA A 78 -12.86 23.12 -9.52
CA ALA A 78 -12.54 21.81 -10.09
C ALA A 78 -13.51 20.70 -9.62
N PHE A 79 -14.15 20.89 -8.46
CA PHE A 79 -15.11 19.96 -7.87
C PHE A 79 -16.38 20.71 -7.43
N PRO A 80 -17.24 21.16 -8.36
CA PRO A 80 -18.38 22.04 -8.03
C PRO A 80 -19.43 21.36 -7.14
N ASN A 81 -19.51 20.04 -7.14
CA ASN A 81 -20.49 19.27 -6.39
C ASN A 81 -19.91 18.64 -5.11
N LEU A 82 -18.89 19.28 -4.51
CA LEU A 82 -18.29 18.76 -3.26
C LEU A 82 -19.34 18.69 -2.13
N PRO A 83 -19.58 17.51 -1.56
CA PRO A 83 -20.46 17.36 -0.41
C PRO A 83 -19.79 17.83 0.88
N SER A 84 -20.53 17.81 2.00
CA SER A 84 -19.93 18.00 3.31
C SER A 84 -18.87 16.94 3.59
N TYR A 85 -17.91 17.25 4.46
CA TYR A 85 -16.85 16.33 4.85
C TYR A 85 -17.38 14.97 5.34
N ASN A 86 -18.41 14.97 6.20
CA ASN A 86 -19.00 13.73 6.72
C ASN A 86 -19.63 12.91 5.58
N ARG A 87 -20.32 13.56 4.66
CA ARG A 87 -20.90 12.87 3.50
C ARG A 87 -19.82 12.30 2.59
N PHE A 88 -18.71 13.00 2.39
CA PHE A 88 -17.60 12.47 1.63
C PHE A 88 -17.02 11.20 2.27
N LEU A 89 -16.86 11.15 3.61
CA LEU A 89 -16.41 9.95 4.30
C LEU A 89 -17.34 8.73 4.10
N GLU A 90 -18.65 8.96 3.95
CA GLU A 90 -19.61 7.90 3.62
C GLU A 90 -19.51 7.42 2.16
N LEU A 91 -19.01 8.26 1.27
CA LEU A 91 -18.81 7.91 -0.13
C LEU A 91 -17.50 7.18 -0.39
N MET A 92 -16.45 7.44 0.37
CA MET A 92 -15.12 6.84 0.20
C MET A 92 -15.13 5.30 0.07
N PRO A 93 -15.92 4.53 0.84
CA PRO A 93 -15.95 3.08 0.72
C PRO A 93 -16.34 2.54 -0.66
N ARG A 94 -17.05 3.33 -1.45
CA ARG A 94 -17.51 2.93 -2.79
C ARG A 94 -16.36 2.66 -3.76
N VAL A 95 -15.23 3.36 -3.58
CA VAL A 95 -14.09 3.30 -4.50
C VAL A 95 -12.96 2.38 -4.04
N ILE A 96 -13.11 1.64 -2.93
CA ILE A 96 -12.03 0.80 -2.40
C ILE A 96 -11.60 -0.30 -3.39
N SER A 97 -12.56 -0.96 -4.03
CA SER A 97 -12.28 -1.98 -5.05
C SER A 97 -11.60 -1.38 -6.28
N HIS A 98 -12.05 -0.20 -6.72
CA HIS A 98 -11.44 0.53 -7.83
C HIS A 98 -10.01 0.93 -7.52
N LEU A 99 -9.72 1.45 -6.32
CA LEU A 99 -8.37 1.80 -5.89
C LEU A 99 -7.44 0.58 -5.85
N ILE A 100 -7.93 -0.57 -5.37
CA ILE A 100 -7.15 -1.82 -5.35
C ILE A 100 -6.79 -2.25 -6.78
N ILE A 101 -7.76 -2.29 -7.69
CA ILE A 101 -7.52 -2.67 -9.09
C ILE A 101 -6.61 -1.64 -9.76
N PHE A 102 -6.87 -0.34 -9.55
CA PHE A 102 -6.05 0.74 -10.08
C PHE A 102 -4.58 0.60 -9.65
N SER A 103 -4.33 0.31 -8.37
CA SER A 103 -2.97 0.09 -7.87
C SER A 103 -2.26 -1.10 -8.52
N GLN A 104 -3.01 -2.14 -8.88
CA GLN A 104 -2.47 -3.31 -9.60
C GLN A 104 -2.18 -3.01 -11.07
N THR A 105 -3.04 -2.22 -11.72
CA THR A 105 -2.86 -1.82 -13.13
C THR A 105 -1.61 -0.95 -13.31
N TYR A 106 -1.30 -0.12 -12.34
CA TYR A 106 -0.11 0.74 -12.35
C TYR A 106 1.07 0.16 -11.57
N SER A 107 1.10 -1.16 -11.35
CA SER A 107 2.27 -1.84 -10.80
C SER A 107 3.45 -1.78 -11.76
N GLY A 108 4.66 -1.82 -11.20
CA GLY A 108 5.91 -1.79 -11.97
C GLY A 108 6.10 -3.03 -12.85
N LYS A 109 7.05 -2.96 -13.77
CA LYS A 109 7.36 -4.06 -14.70
C LYS A 109 8.06 -5.21 -13.98
N LYS A 110 7.70 -6.45 -14.32
CA LYS A 110 8.37 -7.66 -13.82
C LYS A 110 9.69 -7.83 -14.54
N THR A 111 10.78 -7.31 -13.96
CA THR A 111 12.14 -7.32 -14.57
C THR A 111 12.94 -8.58 -14.29
N GLY A 112 12.46 -9.48 -13.42
CA GLY A 112 13.19 -10.66 -12.96
C GLY A 112 14.17 -10.40 -11.81
N ILE A 113 14.34 -9.15 -11.37
CA ILE A 113 15.16 -8.75 -10.22
C ILE A 113 14.31 -7.96 -9.26
N TYR A 114 14.20 -8.43 -8.02
CA TYR A 114 13.29 -7.85 -7.03
C TYR A 114 13.97 -7.67 -5.68
N TYR A 115 13.45 -6.72 -4.91
CA TYR A 115 13.80 -6.51 -3.50
C TYR A 115 12.55 -6.63 -2.65
N ILE A 116 12.65 -7.30 -1.52
CA ILE A 116 11.56 -7.44 -0.54
C ILE A 116 12.04 -6.95 0.83
N ASP A 117 11.18 -6.18 1.48
CA ASP A 117 11.41 -5.74 2.86
C ASP A 117 10.08 -5.49 3.59
N SER A 118 10.15 -5.33 4.90
CA SER A 118 8.99 -5.02 5.73
C SER A 118 9.25 -3.83 6.65
N SER A 119 8.19 -3.10 6.94
CA SER A 119 8.22 -2.00 7.89
C SER A 119 7.06 -2.09 8.87
N CYS A 120 7.31 -1.75 10.14
CA CYS A 120 6.25 -1.66 11.13
C CYS A 120 5.35 -0.43 10.86
N LEU A 121 4.05 -0.59 11.12
CA LEU A 121 3.03 0.46 11.13
C LEU A 121 2.39 0.51 12.52
N PRO A 122 2.96 1.27 13.47
CA PRO A 122 2.38 1.42 14.79
C PRO A 122 1.03 2.13 14.70
N VAL A 123 0.00 1.56 15.32
CA VAL A 123 -1.35 2.18 15.35
C VAL A 123 -1.56 3.08 16.56
N CYS A 124 -0.77 2.90 17.61
CA CYS A 124 -0.74 3.75 18.78
C CYS A 124 0.55 3.52 19.58
N HIS A 125 0.80 4.37 20.56
CA HIS A 125 1.88 4.15 21.53
C HIS A 125 1.59 2.89 22.37
N LEU A 126 2.62 2.11 22.70
CA LEU A 126 2.50 0.82 23.44
C LEU A 126 1.65 0.93 24.69
N LYS A 127 1.82 1.98 25.51
CA LYS A 127 1.04 2.23 26.73
C LYS A 127 -0.47 2.39 26.49
N ARG A 128 -0.89 2.64 25.23
CA ARG A 128 -2.29 2.82 24.84
C ARG A 128 -2.88 1.62 24.11
N SER A 129 -2.13 0.56 23.92
CA SER A 129 -2.56 -0.62 23.15
C SER A 129 -3.82 -1.27 23.73
N SER A 130 -3.93 -1.42 25.04
CA SER A 130 -5.11 -1.98 25.73
C SER A 130 -6.37 -1.14 25.54
N MET A 131 -6.22 0.18 25.40
CA MET A 131 -7.34 1.12 25.20
C MET A 131 -7.72 1.30 23.74
N ASN A 132 -6.94 0.76 22.79
CA ASN A 132 -7.17 0.93 21.35
C ASN A 132 -8.30 0.00 20.88
N LYS A 133 -9.54 0.51 20.84
CA LYS A 133 -10.71 -0.24 20.38
C LYS A 133 -10.79 -0.35 18.86
N THR A 134 -10.30 0.64 18.12
CA THR A 134 -10.41 0.74 16.65
C THR A 134 -9.69 -0.40 15.93
N PHE A 135 -8.51 -0.77 16.40
CA PHE A 135 -7.67 -1.81 15.77
C PHE A 135 -7.65 -3.12 16.59
N LYS A 136 -8.58 -3.29 17.54
CA LYS A 136 -8.74 -4.53 18.28
C LYS A 136 -8.97 -5.69 17.30
N ASN A 137 -8.28 -6.80 17.51
CA ASN A 137 -8.29 -7.99 16.63
C ASN A 137 -7.66 -7.84 15.24
N ILE A 138 -7.14 -6.64 14.90
CA ILE A 138 -6.47 -6.36 13.61
C ILE A 138 -5.00 -6.08 13.85
N ALA A 139 -4.68 -5.20 14.81
CA ALA A 139 -3.31 -4.93 15.24
C ALA A 139 -2.85 -5.92 16.29
N GLU A 140 -1.55 -6.22 16.29
CA GLU A 140 -0.90 -7.12 17.25
C GLU A 140 0.46 -6.57 17.66
N TYR A 141 0.97 -7.08 18.81
CA TYR A 141 2.32 -6.76 19.23
C TYR A 141 3.34 -7.40 18.29
N GLY A 142 4.24 -6.58 17.77
CA GLY A 142 5.37 -7.00 16.98
C GLY A 142 6.68 -6.51 17.56
N ARG A 143 7.79 -7.13 17.16
CA ARG A 143 9.14 -6.73 17.57
C ARG A 143 9.98 -6.37 16.35
N THR A 144 10.70 -5.27 16.45
CA THR A 144 11.72 -4.84 15.48
C THR A 144 13.09 -4.79 16.17
N SER A 145 14.14 -4.49 15.42
CA SER A 145 15.47 -4.23 15.98
C SER A 145 15.50 -3.05 16.97
N VAL A 146 14.57 -2.08 16.79
CA VAL A 146 14.46 -0.89 17.65
C VAL A 146 13.65 -1.15 18.92
N GLY A 147 12.74 -2.15 18.92
CA GLY A 147 11.92 -2.47 20.09
C GLY A 147 10.56 -3.05 19.72
N TRP A 148 9.67 -3.05 20.72
CA TRP A 148 8.30 -3.50 20.56
C TRP A 148 7.41 -2.41 19.97
N PHE A 149 6.41 -2.79 19.20
CA PHE A 149 5.34 -1.92 18.73
C PHE A 149 3.99 -2.66 18.78
N PHE A 150 2.91 -1.92 18.84
CA PHE A 150 1.55 -2.44 18.66
C PHE A 150 0.99 -1.89 17.34
N GLY A 151 0.68 -2.79 16.40
CA GLY A 151 0.26 -2.35 15.08
C GLY A 151 0.25 -3.43 14.02
N LEU A 152 0.53 -2.99 12.80
CA LEU A 152 0.57 -3.79 11.58
C LEU A 152 2.00 -3.80 11.02
N LYS A 153 2.26 -4.70 10.07
CA LYS A 153 3.47 -4.70 9.22
C LYS A 153 3.08 -4.46 7.78
N PHE A 154 3.82 -3.59 7.13
CA PHE A 154 3.75 -3.30 5.71
C PHE A 154 4.89 -4.02 5.01
N HIS A 155 4.57 -4.98 4.15
CA HIS A 155 5.51 -5.73 3.33
C HIS A 155 5.47 -5.17 1.93
N LEU A 156 6.64 -4.94 1.34
CA LEU A 156 6.79 -4.31 0.05
C LEU A 156 7.72 -5.14 -0.84
N VAL A 157 7.34 -5.27 -2.11
CA VAL A 157 8.20 -5.81 -3.16
C VAL A 157 8.36 -4.76 -4.25
N ILE A 158 9.58 -4.47 -4.61
CA ILE A 158 9.92 -3.58 -5.71
C ILE A 158 10.82 -4.29 -6.73
N ASN A 159 10.89 -3.77 -7.95
CA ASN A 159 11.88 -4.21 -8.93
C ASN A 159 13.23 -3.45 -8.75
N ASN A 160 14.20 -3.77 -9.57
CA ASN A 160 15.53 -3.13 -9.55
C ASN A 160 15.53 -1.64 -9.98
N GLN A 161 14.43 -1.14 -10.52
CA GLN A 161 14.22 0.27 -10.87
C GLN A 161 13.54 1.06 -9.74
N GLY A 162 13.16 0.39 -8.64
CA GLY A 162 12.43 1.00 -7.53
C GLY A 162 10.92 1.08 -7.73
N GLU A 163 10.39 0.45 -8.79
CA GLU A 163 8.96 0.43 -9.06
C GLU A 163 8.25 -0.59 -8.17
N LEU A 164 7.06 -0.24 -7.68
CA LEU A 164 6.23 -1.09 -6.84
C LEU A 164 5.69 -2.29 -7.64
N ILE A 165 6.02 -3.51 -7.20
CA ILE A 165 5.50 -4.76 -7.77
C ILE A 165 4.32 -5.28 -6.96
N GLY A 166 4.38 -5.15 -5.66
CA GLY A 166 3.29 -5.57 -4.79
C GLY A 166 3.53 -5.20 -3.33
N PHE A 167 2.45 -5.16 -2.58
CA PHE A 167 2.49 -4.90 -1.15
C PHE A 167 1.46 -5.74 -0.40
N LYS A 168 1.69 -5.90 0.90
CA LYS A 168 0.77 -6.59 1.81
C LYS A 168 0.84 -6.00 3.20
N ILE A 169 -0.31 -5.86 3.82
CA ILE A 169 -0.40 -5.47 5.24
C ILE A 169 -0.77 -6.70 6.05
N THR A 170 -0.04 -6.95 7.13
CA THR A 170 -0.27 -8.06 8.06
C THR A 170 -0.31 -7.57 9.50
N ARG A 171 -0.77 -8.42 10.41
CA ARG A 171 -0.66 -8.14 11.85
C ARG A 171 0.81 -8.04 12.26
N GLY A 172 1.11 -7.23 13.27
CA GLY A 172 2.47 -6.95 13.74
C GLY A 172 3.28 -8.18 14.15
N ASN A 173 2.62 -9.24 14.63
CA ASN A 173 3.24 -10.50 15.08
C ASN A 173 3.58 -11.48 13.94
N LYS A 174 3.12 -11.23 12.70
CA LYS A 174 3.39 -12.15 11.58
C LYS A 174 4.85 -12.13 11.17
N HIS A 175 5.39 -13.31 10.89
CA HIS A 175 6.76 -13.45 10.38
C HIS A 175 6.86 -12.96 8.93
N ASP A 176 7.95 -12.27 8.63
CA ASP A 176 8.20 -11.68 7.31
C ASP A 176 8.25 -12.75 6.21
N ALA A 177 8.83 -13.91 6.51
CA ALA A 177 8.87 -15.05 5.58
C ALA A 177 7.48 -15.52 5.13
N THR A 178 6.51 -15.63 6.05
CA THR A 178 5.15 -16.08 5.74
C THR A 178 4.38 -15.05 4.90
N ALA A 179 4.56 -13.77 5.20
CA ALA A 179 3.94 -12.70 4.43
C ALA A 179 4.57 -12.55 3.04
N GLY A 180 5.89 -12.66 2.96
CA GLY A 180 6.66 -12.57 1.73
C GLY A 180 6.30 -13.65 0.72
N GLU A 181 6.05 -14.89 1.17
CA GLU A 181 5.72 -16.00 0.29
C GLU A 181 4.54 -15.66 -0.65
N SER A 182 3.44 -15.15 -0.10
CA SER A 182 2.26 -14.81 -0.90
C SER A 182 2.47 -13.64 -1.88
N LEU A 183 3.40 -12.73 -1.59
CA LEU A 183 3.75 -11.63 -2.50
C LEU A 183 4.66 -12.10 -3.64
N LEU A 184 5.41 -13.18 -3.42
CA LEU A 184 6.45 -13.66 -4.33
C LEU A 184 5.96 -14.79 -5.25
N GLN A 185 4.80 -15.41 -4.98
CA GLN A 185 4.30 -16.59 -5.70
C GLN A 185 4.20 -16.43 -7.22
N CYS A 186 3.90 -15.21 -7.71
CA CYS A 186 3.71 -14.93 -9.13
C CYS A 186 4.94 -14.29 -9.79
N LEU A 187 6.11 -14.34 -9.12
CA LEU A 187 7.34 -13.75 -9.61
C LEU A 187 8.33 -14.85 -10.00
N GLN A 188 9.17 -14.56 -10.99
CA GLN A 188 10.25 -15.41 -11.46
C GLN A 188 11.55 -14.62 -11.53
N GLY A 189 12.69 -15.29 -11.35
CA GLY A 189 14.01 -14.65 -11.36
C GLY A 189 14.69 -14.65 -10.00
N ILE A 190 15.13 -13.48 -9.53
CA ILE A 190 15.92 -13.35 -8.29
C ILE A 190 15.25 -12.31 -7.39
N VAL A 191 15.09 -12.64 -6.10
CA VAL A 191 14.63 -11.69 -5.08
C VAL A 191 15.64 -11.57 -3.95
N PHE A 192 15.93 -10.33 -3.55
CA PHE A 192 16.84 -9.99 -2.45
C PHE A 192 16.02 -9.55 -1.23
N GLY A 193 16.22 -10.26 -0.11
CA GLY A 193 15.51 -9.98 1.14
C GLY A 193 16.46 -9.75 2.32
N ASP A 194 15.91 -9.21 3.42
CA ASP A 194 16.64 -9.14 4.68
C ASP A 194 16.71 -10.51 5.38
N LYS A 195 17.49 -10.58 6.46
CA LYS A 195 17.68 -11.79 7.30
C LYS A 195 16.39 -12.33 7.92
N GLY A 196 15.32 -11.53 7.95
CA GLY A 196 13.97 -11.94 8.36
C GLY A 196 13.30 -12.96 7.42
N TYR A 197 13.76 -13.01 6.15
CA TYR A 197 13.25 -13.94 5.13
C TYR A 197 14.04 -15.26 5.05
N ILE A 198 15.00 -15.48 5.95
CA ILE A 198 15.77 -16.74 5.98
C ILE A 198 14.88 -17.88 6.46
N GLY A 199 14.65 -18.87 5.57
CA GLY A 199 13.94 -20.10 5.88
C GLY A 199 14.19 -21.16 4.80
N LYS A 200 14.62 -22.38 5.19
CA LYS A 200 14.88 -23.48 4.23
C LYS A 200 13.63 -23.81 3.42
N GLU A 201 12.49 -23.87 4.08
CA GLU A 201 11.20 -24.20 3.43
C GLU A 201 10.76 -23.10 2.44
N LEU A 202 10.86 -21.81 2.85
CA LEU A 202 10.53 -20.70 1.96
C LEU A 202 11.44 -20.72 0.72
N PHE A 203 12.74 -20.89 0.91
CA PHE A 203 13.70 -21.00 -0.19
C PHE A 203 13.34 -22.14 -1.16
N SER A 204 13.04 -23.34 -0.63
CA SER A 204 12.68 -24.49 -1.47
C SER A 204 11.38 -24.27 -2.23
N ARG A 205 10.37 -23.68 -1.61
CA ARG A 205 9.09 -23.38 -2.26
C ARG A 205 9.24 -22.34 -3.37
N LEU A 206 9.96 -21.25 -3.11
CA LEU A 206 10.21 -20.20 -4.11
C LEU A 206 11.05 -20.72 -5.28
N LEU A 207 12.05 -21.57 -5.01
CA LEU A 207 12.87 -22.15 -6.06
C LEU A 207 12.05 -23.03 -7.01
N LYS A 208 11.05 -23.77 -6.49
CA LYS A 208 10.13 -24.57 -7.32
C LYS A 208 9.27 -23.71 -8.26
N THR A 209 9.00 -22.46 -7.92
CA THR A 209 8.26 -21.51 -8.76
C THR A 209 9.17 -20.70 -9.70
N GLY A 210 10.47 -21.00 -9.72
CA GLY A 210 11.45 -20.30 -10.56
C GLY A 210 11.96 -18.99 -9.97
N LEU A 211 11.80 -18.76 -8.65
CA LEU A 211 12.30 -17.58 -7.96
C LEU A 211 13.42 -17.92 -6.97
N LYS A 212 14.62 -17.40 -7.17
CA LYS A 212 15.77 -17.58 -6.29
C LYS A 212 15.79 -16.50 -5.20
N LEU A 213 15.66 -16.89 -3.93
CA LEU A 213 15.77 -15.96 -2.80
C LEU A 213 17.24 -15.83 -2.35
N ILE A 214 17.73 -14.61 -2.31
CA ILE A 214 19.07 -14.26 -1.83
C ILE A 214 18.95 -13.36 -0.59
N THR A 215 19.66 -13.73 0.50
CA THR A 215 19.65 -12.98 1.75
C THR A 215 21.06 -12.90 2.31
N ARG A 216 21.40 -11.82 3.02
CA ARG A 216 22.65 -11.77 3.78
C ARG A 216 22.67 -12.88 4.84
N THR A 217 23.80 -13.56 5.02
CA THR A 217 23.97 -14.60 6.02
C THR A 217 23.99 -14.01 7.44
N ARG A 218 23.48 -14.76 8.42
CA ARG A 218 23.66 -14.43 9.84
C ARG A 218 25.07 -14.83 10.28
N LYS A 219 25.60 -14.21 11.35
CA LYS A 219 26.95 -14.50 11.89
C LYS A 219 27.19 -15.99 12.14
N ASN A 220 26.16 -16.73 12.54
CA ASN A 220 26.22 -18.15 12.90
C ASN A 220 25.90 -19.11 11.73
N MET A 221 25.83 -18.60 10.49
CA MET A 221 25.54 -19.40 9.30
C MET A 221 26.80 -19.53 8.44
N LYS A 222 26.96 -20.69 7.78
CA LYS A 222 28.00 -20.86 6.77
C LYS A 222 27.88 -19.79 5.70
N PRO A 223 28.99 -19.16 5.29
CA PRO A 223 28.97 -18.18 4.23
C PRO A 223 28.42 -18.80 2.93
N LYS A 224 27.55 -18.13 2.25
CA LYS A 224 27.04 -18.54 0.93
C LYS A 224 27.92 -17.91 -0.14
N ASN A 225 28.35 -18.72 -1.10
CA ASN A 225 29.07 -18.21 -2.26
C ASN A 225 28.05 -17.62 -3.25
N TYR A 226 28.06 -16.32 -3.37
CA TYR A 226 27.31 -15.58 -4.39
C TYR A 226 28.24 -15.16 -5.51
N SER A 227 27.72 -15.13 -6.75
CA SER A 227 28.43 -14.56 -7.89
C SER A 227 28.72 -13.07 -7.65
N HIS A 228 29.65 -12.50 -8.40
CA HIS A 228 29.96 -11.07 -8.33
C HIS A 228 28.69 -10.21 -8.60
N PHE A 229 27.92 -10.58 -9.60
CA PHE A 229 26.66 -9.95 -9.95
C PHE A 229 25.62 -9.99 -8.81
N GLU A 230 25.45 -11.15 -8.17
CA GLU A 230 24.53 -11.30 -7.02
C GLU A 230 24.98 -10.47 -5.81
N LYS A 231 26.28 -10.35 -5.56
CA LYS A 231 26.80 -9.49 -4.49
C LYS A 231 26.52 -8.02 -4.77
N GLN A 232 26.77 -7.56 -5.99
CA GLN A 232 26.50 -6.19 -6.41
C GLN A 232 25.00 -5.83 -6.24
N LEU A 233 24.08 -6.71 -6.65
CA LEU A 233 22.65 -6.51 -6.47
C LEU A 233 22.22 -6.56 -5.00
N LEU A 234 22.86 -7.42 -4.19
CA LEU A 234 22.59 -7.48 -2.75
C LEU A 234 23.01 -6.18 -2.03
N ASP A 235 24.06 -5.52 -2.50
CA ASP A 235 24.49 -4.22 -1.96
C ASP A 235 23.56 -3.08 -2.42
N GLN A 236 22.95 -3.18 -3.59
CA GLN A 236 21.93 -2.24 -4.07
C GLN A 236 20.59 -2.35 -3.34
N ARG A 237 20.41 -3.33 -2.44
CA ARG A 237 19.17 -3.50 -1.66
C ARG A 237 18.71 -2.23 -0.92
N GLY A 238 19.60 -1.29 -0.64
CA GLY A 238 19.26 0.00 -0.04
C GLY A 238 18.17 0.79 -0.79
N ILE A 239 17.92 0.48 -2.06
CA ILE A 239 16.84 1.11 -2.84
C ILE A 239 15.46 0.87 -2.20
N ILE A 240 15.18 -0.33 -1.66
CA ILE A 240 13.88 -0.59 -1.02
C ILE A 240 13.72 0.19 0.28
N GLU A 241 14.80 0.43 1.02
CA GLU A 241 14.77 1.26 2.23
C GLU A 241 14.41 2.71 1.88
N THR A 242 14.93 3.22 0.76
CA THR A 242 14.58 4.54 0.24
C THR A 242 13.09 4.60 -0.14
N VAL A 243 12.57 3.61 -0.85
CA VAL A 243 11.15 3.53 -1.22
C VAL A 243 10.27 3.47 0.04
N ILE A 244 10.61 2.63 1.03
CA ILE A 244 9.89 2.57 2.32
C ILE A 244 9.92 3.92 3.04
N ASN A 245 11.05 4.63 3.01
CA ASN A 245 11.16 5.97 3.61
C ASN A 245 10.28 7.00 2.89
N HIS A 246 10.11 6.91 1.57
CA HIS A 246 9.13 7.72 0.85
C HIS A 246 7.70 7.46 1.35
N PHE A 247 7.30 6.21 1.54
CA PHE A 247 5.99 5.89 2.12
C PHE A 247 5.83 6.47 3.54
N LYS A 248 6.87 6.41 4.36
CA LYS A 248 6.83 6.90 5.73
C LYS A 248 6.74 8.42 5.83
N HIS A 249 7.57 9.12 5.06
CA HIS A 249 7.79 10.56 5.23
C HIS A 249 6.96 11.41 4.28
N ARG A 250 6.78 10.97 3.03
CA ARG A 250 6.00 11.71 2.03
C ARG A 250 4.50 11.39 2.12
N PHE A 251 4.15 10.11 2.25
CA PHE A 251 2.76 9.67 2.34
C PHE A 251 2.27 9.44 3.77
N HIS A 252 3.11 9.74 4.76
CA HIS A 252 2.79 9.68 6.18
C HIS A 252 2.13 8.39 6.66
N ILE A 253 2.46 7.24 6.05
CA ILE A 253 1.85 5.94 6.35
C ILE A 253 2.02 5.53 7.84
N TRP A 254 2.97 6.12 8.55
CA TRP A 254 3.19 5.91 9.99
C TRP A 254 2.22 6.69 10.88
N HIS A 255 1.56 7.72 10.37
CA HIS A 255 0.68 8.57 11.17
C HIS A 255 -0.75 8.07 11.12
N THR A 256 -1.02 7.00 11.85
CA THR A 256 -2.34 6.38 11.95
C THR A 256 -3.22 7.10 12.98
N ARG A 257 -3.68 8.31 12.69
CA ARG A 257 -4.74 8.97 13.47
C ARG A 257 -6.14 8.54 13.06
N HIS A 258 -6.26 7.43 12.34
CA HIS A 258 -7.53 6.95 11.83
C HIS A 258 -8.39 6.33 12.94
N ARG A 259 -9.67 6.68 12.92
CA ARG A 259 -10.69 6.14 13.81
C ARG A 259 -11.47 4.97 13.20
N SER A 260 -11.09 4.56 12.00
CA SER A 260 -11.71 3.47 11.23
C SER A 260 -10.64 2.74 10.45
N VAL A 261 -10.71 1.41 10.47
CA VAL A 261 -9.81 0.54 9.68
C VAL A 261 -10.04 0.74 8.19
N LEU A 262 -11.29 0.91 7.79
CA LEU A 262 -11.64 1.15 6.39
C LEU A 262 -11.05 2.47 5.87
N ASN A 263 -11.14 3.53 6.66
CA ASN A 263 -10.54 4.82 6.28
C ASN A 263 -9.01 4.77 6.27
N LEU A 264 -8.40 3.94 7.15
CA LEU A 264 -6.96 3.69 7.08
C LEU A 264 -6.61 3.05 5.72
N SER A 265 -7.33 2.01 5.33
CA SER A 265 -7.09 1.33 4.05
C SER A 265 -7.27 2.29 2.86
N LEU A 266 -8.36 3.05 2.83
CA LEU A 266 -8.67 4.00 1.74
C LEU A 266 -7.68 5.15 1.60
N ILE A 267 -7.06 5.56 2.70
CA ILE A 267 -6.09 6.67 2.69
C ILE A 267 -4.67 6.17 2.44
N HIS A 268 -4.39 4.87 2.63
CA HIS A 268 -3.03 4.31 2.47
C HIS A 268 -2.90 3.29 1.33
N ILE A 269 -3.98 3.01 0.60
CA ILE A 269 -3.91 2.31 -0.68
C ILE A 269 -3.55 3.30 -1.78
#